data_5e4d815fb8cef8ad4121f8f691f2f65d
#
_entry.id   5e4d815fb8cef8ad4121f8f691f2f65d
#
_cell.length_a   1.000
_cell.length_b   1.000
_cell.length_c   1.000
_cell.angle_alpha   90.00
_cell.angle_beta   90.00
_cell.angle_gamma   90.00
#
_symmetry.space_group_name_H-M   'P 1'
#
loop_
_entity.id
_entity.type
_entity.pdbx_description
1 polymer ?
#
loop_
_entity_poly.entity_id
_entity_poly.type
_entity_poly.pdbx_seq_one_letter_code
_entity_poly.pdbx_strand_id
1 'polypeptide(L)'
;MGIYFNGYQTPPGGKREVAITNPATGETLKKLPLADNGDGKRILDVAEDGFRQWSSFSLPDRADILMRFACLLEENIEEIALTECRDMGKVINECKGEVSHSANVAKGYVERAKHLQGRV
;
A
#
# COMPACT_ATOMS: atom_id res chain seq x y z
N MET A 1 14.22 6.77 0.46
CA MET A 1 13.09 5.83 0.29
C MET A 1 13.68 4.45 0.26
N GLY A 2 13.06 3.51 0.92
CA GLY A 2 13.55 2.14 1.05
C GLY A 2 12.40 1.13 0.95
N ILE A 3 12.68 -0.11 1.26
CA ILE A 3 11.65 -1.13 1.41
C ILE A 3 10.94 -0.87 2.74
N TYR A 4 9.61 -0.79 2.71
CA TYR A 4 8.82 -0.65 3.94
C TYR A 4 8.34 -2.02 4.38
N PHE A 5 8.78 -2.46 5.56
CA PHE A 5 8.30 -3.68 6.22
C PHE A 5 8.54 -3.57 7.73
N ASN A 6 7.76 -4.29 8.51
CA ASN A 6 7.83 -4.28 9.99
C ASN A 6 7.74 -2.87 10.61
N GLY A 7 6.94 -1.98 10.00
CA GLY A 7 6.75 -0.60 10.50
C GLY A 7 7.90 0.37 10.21
N TYR A 8 8.94 -0.04 9.48
CA TYR A 8 10.11 0.78 9.21
C TYR A 8 10.49 0.78 7.73
N GLN A 9 11.05 1.91 7.27
CA GLN A 9 11.74 1.96 5.99
C GLN A 9 13.18 1.48 6.16
N THR A 10 13.56 0.44 5.44
CA THR A 10 14.91 -0.12 5.45
C THR A 10 15.56 0.09 4.08
N PRO A 11 16.82 0.59 4.00
CA PRO A 11 17.52 0.65 2.74
C PRO A 11 17.64 -0.76 2.13
N PRO A 12 17.34 -0.94 0.83
CA PRO A 12 17.57 -2.21 0.15
C PRO A 12 19.07 -2.54 0.11
N GLY A 13 19.38 -3.84 0.19
CA GLY A 13 20.77 -4.34 0.10
C GLY A 13 21.31 -4.40 -1.32
N GLY A 14 20.46 -4.29 -2.33
CA GLY A 14 20.84 -4.38 -3.74
C GLY A 14 21.62 -3.17 -4.22
N LYS A 15 22.58 -3.44 -5.13
CA LYS A 15 23.44 -2.41 -5.75
C LYS A 15 22.84 -1.80 -7.02
N ARG A 16 21.80 -2.41 -7.58
CA ARG A 16 21.13 -1.93 -8.80
C ARG A 16 20.08 -0.90 -8.43
N GLU A 17 19.92 0.10 -9.29
CA GLU A 17 18.87 1.12 -9.16
C GLU A 17 17.97 1.10 -10.40
N VAL A 18 16.72 1.49 -10.22
CA VAL A 18 15.77 1.77 -11.29
C VAL A 18 15.37 3.24 -11.24
N ALA A 19 15.33 3.87 -12.40
CA ALA A 19 14.81 5.22 -12.52
C ALA A 19 13.28 5.17 -12.64
N ILE A 20 12.60 5.94 -11.83
CA ILE A 20 11.16 6.19 -11.94
C ILE A 20 11.00 7.45 -12.77
N THR A 21 10.29 7.34 -13.87
CA THR A 21 10.15 8.42 -14.85
C THR A 21 8.68 8.77 -15.02
N ASN A 22 8.34 10.05 -14.98
CA ASN A 22 7.00 10.50 -15.33
C ASN A 22 6.76 10.26 -16.82
N PRO A 23 5.82 9.38 -17.22
CA PRO A 23 5.62 9.05 -18.63
C PRO A 23 5.00 10.18 -19.44
N ALA A 24 4.35 11.15 -18.80
CA ALA A 24 3.77 12.31 -19.47
C ALA A 24 4.82 13.37 -19.86
N THR A 25 5.90 13.50 -19.08
CA THR A 25 6.91 14.55 -19.27
C THR A 25 8.27 14.01 -19.66
N GLY A 26 8.56 12.73 -19.42
CA GLY A 26 9.89 12.12 -19.56
C GLY A 26 10.87 12.47 -18.44
N GLU A 27 10.44 13.23 -17.44
CA GLU A 27 11.27 13.63 -16.30
C GLU A 27 11.55 12.43 -15.39
N THR A 28 12.80 12.27 -14.97
CA THR A 28 13.16 11.29 -13.93
C THR A 28 12.77 11.85 -12.57
N LEU A 29 11.75 11.25 -11.96
CA LEU A 29 11.25 11.65 -10.65
C LEU A 29 12.19 11.21 -9.53
N LYS A 30 12.73 10.01 -9.63
CA LYS A 30 13.59 9.42 -8.61
C LYS A 30 14.34 8.19 -9.12
N LYS A 31 15.49 7.90 -8.49
CA LYS A 31 16.15 6.59 -8.60
C LYS A 31 15.89 5.79 -7.33
N LEU A 32 15.47 4.56 -7.48
CA LEU A 32 15.19 3.65 -6.38
C LEU A 32 16.15 2.47 -6.40
N PRO A 33 16.84 2.19 -5.29
CA PRO A 33 17.62 0.97 -5.17
C PRO A 33 16.69 -0.24 -5.16
N LEU A 34 17.10 -1.31 -5.83
CA LEU A 34 16.36 -2.56 -5.87
C LEU A 34 16.72 -3.46 -4.68
N ALA A 35 15.76 -4.26 -4.26
CA ALA A 35 15.98 -5.31 -3.27
C ALA A 35 16.91 -6.41 -3.83
N ASP A 36 17.65 -7.05 -2.95
CA ASP A 36 18.40 -8.27 -3.27
C ASP A 36 17.74 -9.53 -2.68
N ASN A 37 18.37 -10.69 -2.88
CA ASN A 37 17.84 -11.96 -2.35
C ASN A 37 17.80 -12.01 -0.82
N GLY A 38 18.72 -11.31 -0.13
CA GLY A 38 18.73 -11.22 1.33
C GLY A 38 17.55 -10.40 1.84
N ASP A 39 17.22 -9.31 1.13
CA ASP A 39 16.02 -8.52 1.42
C ASP A 39 14.77 -9.36 1.23
N GLY A 40 14.67 -10.12 0.14
CA GLY A 40 13.53 -10.99 -0.16
C GLY A 40 13.28 -11.99 0.98
N LYS A 41 14.33 -12.64 1.48
CA LYS A 41 14.20 -13.57 2.60
C LYS A 41 13.69 -12.89 3.87
N ARG A 42 14.32 -11.76 4.25
CA ARG A 42 13.90 -10.99 5.44
C ARG A 42 12.44 -10.55 5.36
N ILE A 43 12.00 -10.11 4.18
CA ILE A 43 10.61 -9.69 3.95
C ILE A 43 9.66 -10.85 4.14
N LEU A 44 9.98 -12.04 3.62
CA LEU A 44 9.15 -13.24 3.78
C LEU A 44 9.05 -13.68 5.25
N ASP A 45 10.16 -13.68 5.98
CA ASP A 45 10.16 -14.02 7.41
C ASP A 45 9.24 -13.07 8.22
N VAL A 46 9.36 -11.76 7.97
CA VAL A 46 8.51 -10.73 8.61
C VAL A 46 7.04 -10.86 8.18
N ALA A 47 6.78 -11.18 6.91
CA ALA A 47 5.41 -11.36 6.42
C ALA A 47 4.74 -12.60 7.07
N GLU A 48 5.48 -13.68 7.31
CA GLU A 48 4.97 -14.86 8.02
C GLU A 48 4.61 -14.53 9.47
N ASP A 49 5.47 -13.80 10.17
CA ASP A 49 5.18 -13.35 11.54
C ASP A 49 3.99 -12.37 11.57
N GLY A 50 3.92 -11.46 10.62
CA GLY A 50 2.79 -10.54 10.45
C GLY A 50 1.47 -11.29 10.18
N PHE A 51 1.51 -12.35 9.37
CA PHE A 51 0.34 -13.21 9.14
C PHE A 51 -0.13 -13.89 10.42
N ARG A 52 0.78 -14.44 11.23
CA ARG A 52 0.44 -15.07 12.51
C ARG A 52 -0.25 -14.09 13.46
N GLN A 53 0.26 -12.85 13.55
CA GLN A 53 -0.36 -11.79 14.35
C GLN A 53 -1.73 -11.39 13.80
N TRP A 54 -1.81 -11.10 12.50
CA TRP A 54 -3.05 -10.69 11.84
C TRP A 54 -4.15 -11.74 11.95
N SER A 55 -3.81 -13.01 11.77
CA SER A 55 -4.76 -14.12 11.87
C SER A 55 -5.27 -14.36 13.28
N SER A 56 -4.54 -13.93 14.33
CA SER A 56 -4.98 -14.01 15.72
C SER A 56 -5.99 -12.94 16.12
N PHE A 57 -6.12 -11.86 15.36
CA PHE A 57 -7.10 -10.81 15.63
C PHE A 57 -8.52 -11.28 15.32
N SER A 58 -9.47 -10.84 16.14
CA SER A 58 -10.88 -11.06 15.86
C SER A 58 -11.31 -10.33 14.57
N LEU A 59 -12.44 -10.74 13.98
CA LEU A 59 -12.97 -10.05 12.82
C LEU A 59 -13.29 -8.57 13.08
N PRO A 60 -13.89 -8.19 14.22
CA PRO A 60 -14.08 -6.77 14.56
C PRO A 60 -12.77 -5.99 14.63
N ASP A 61 -11.73 -6.51 15.30
CA ASP A 61 -10.44 -5.82 15.42
C ASP A 61 -9.80 -5.59 14.04
N ARG A 62 -9.86 -6.59 13.17
CA ARG A 62 -9.38 -6.45 11.78
C ARG A 62 -10.19 -5.42 11.00
N ALA A 63 -11.51 -5.41 11.20
CA ALA A 63 -12.41 -4.45 10.56
C ALA A 63 -12.08 -3.01 10.97
N ASP A 64 -11.80 -2.77 12.24
CA ASP A 64 -11.45 -1.44 12.75
C ASP A 64 -10.12 -0.93 12.16
N ILE A 65 -9.12 -1.81 12.06
CA ILE A 65 -7.83 -1.48 11.42
C ILE A 65 -8.03 -1.12 9.94
N LEU A 66 -8.82 -1.90 9.19
CA LEU A 66 -9.08 -1.64 7.78
C LEU A 66 -9.96 -0.40 7.57
N MET A 67 -10.88 -0.12 8.48
CA MET A 67 -11.65 1.12 8.46
C MET A 67 -10.75 2.34 8.67
N ARG A 68 -9.81 2.26 9.63
CA ARG A 68 -8.82 3.32 9.85
C ARG A 68 -7.93 3.53 8.61
N PHE A 69 -7.52 2.47 7.94
CA PHE A 69 -6.80 2.55 6.68
C PHE A 69 -7.61 3.30 5.61
N ALA A 70 -8.89 2.99 5.45
CA ALA A 70 -9.76 3.67 4.49
C ALA A 70 -9.91 5.18 4.80
N CYS A 71 -10.05 5.53 6.07
CA CYS A 71 -10.08 6.94 6.49
C CYS A 71 -8.75 7.66 6.17
N LEU A 72 -7.61 7.01 6.40
CA LEU A 72 -6.31 7.58 6.07
C LEU A 72 -6.12 7.81 4.56
N LEU A 73 -6.68 6.95 3.69
CA LEU A 73 -6.70 7.20 2.25
C LEU A 73 -7.46 8.49 1.93
N GLU A 74 -8.63 8.71 2.54
CA GLU A 74 -9.42 9.94 2.33
C GLU A 74 -8.73 11.18 2.88
N GLU A 75 -8.14 11.09 4.07
CA GLU A 75 -7.39 12.19 4.70
C GLU A 75 -6.18 12.64 3.86
N ASN A 76 -5.62 11.74 3.02
CA ASN A 76 -4.40 11.98 2.25
C ASN A 76 -4.61 11.93 0.72
N ILE A 77 -5.84 12.13 0.23
CA ILE A 77 -6.19 12.07 -1.20
C ILE A 77 -5.26 12.92 -2.06
N GLU A 78 -4.99 14.17 -1.67
CA GLU A 78 -4.19 15.10 -2.46
C GLU A 78 -2.76 14.62 -2.66
N GLU A 79 -2.12 14.12 -1.60
CA GLU A 79 -0.73 13.66 -1.65
C GLU A 79 -0.60 12.36 -2.45
N ILE A 80 -1.50 11.40 -2.19
CA ILE A 80 -1.50 10.09 -2.87
C ILE A 80 -1.79 10.29 -4.36
N ALA A 81 -2.84 11.04 -4.70
CA ALA A 81 -3.22 11.31 -6.08
C ALA A 81 -2.13 12.06 -6.86
N LEU A 82 -1.43 13.01 -6.22
CA LEU A 82 -0.31 13.70 -6.87
C LEU A 82 0.86 12.74 -7.16
N THR A 83 1.13 11.83 -6.24
CA THR A 83 2.17 10.82 -6.42
C THR A 83 1.82 9.89 -7.59
N GLU A 84 0.60 9.39 -7.63
CA GLU A 84 0.08 8.54 -8.70
C GLU A 84 0.08 9.26 -10.05
N CYS A 85 -0.42 10.50 -10.09
CA CYS A 85 -0.43 11.33 -11.29
C CYS A 85 0.97 11.46 -11.91
N ARG A 86 1.99 11.69 -11.10
CA ARG A 86 3.37 11.80 -11.56
C ARG A 86 3.97 10.47 -12.02
N ASP A 87 3.68 9.41 -11.30
CA ASP A 87 4.22 8.07 -11.57
C ASP A 87 3.58 7.44 -12.81
N MET A 88 2.27 7.62 -12.98
CA MET A 88 1.48 7.02 -14.06
C MET A 88 1.24 7.94 -15.25
N GLY A 89 1.51 9.24 -15.10
CA GLY A 89 1.22 10.24 -16.15
C GLY A 89 -0.26 10.51 -16.38
N LYS A 90 -1.11 10.17 -15.42
CA LYS A 90 -2.56 10.35 -15.48
C LYS A 90 -3.00 11.79 -15.18
N VAL A 91 -4.26 12.09 -15.49
CA VAL A 91 -4.90 13.34 -15.08
C VAL A 91 -5.17 13.34 -13.57
N ILE A 92 -4.81 14.41 -12.88
CA ILE A 92 -4.89 14.50 -11.41
C ILE A 92 -6.31 14.23 -10.86
N ASN A 93 -7.36 14.65 -11.56
CA ASN A 93 -8.74 14.44 -11.13
C ASN A 93 -9.14 12.94 -11.21
N GLU A 94 -8.59 12.19 -12.16
CA GLU A 94 -8.78 10.74 -12.22
C GLU A 94 -8.09 10.05 -11.04
N CYS A 95 -6.84 10.42 -10.74
CA CYS A 95 -6.11 9.89 -9.58
C CYS A 95 -6.86 10.16 -8.26
N LYS A 96 -7.39 11.38 -8.07
CA LYS A 96 -8.23 11.69 -6.89
C LYS A 96 -9.47 10.81 -6.82
N GLY A 97 -10.14 10.60 -7.94
CA GLY A 97 -11.28 9.70 -8.05
C GLY A 97 -10.94 8.25 -7.69
N GLU A 98 -9.79 7.76 -8.14
CA GLU A 98 -9.32 6.39 -7.86
C GLU A 98 -8.97 6.20 -6.38
N VAL A 99 -8.30 7.16 -5.74
CA VAL A 99 -8.01 7.10 -4.29
C VAL A 99 -9.30 7.10 -3.48
N SER A 100 -10.25 8.00 -3.81
CA SER A 100 -11.57 8.04 -3.16
C SER A 100 -12.35 6.74 -3.37
N HIS A 101 -12.35 6.20 -4.59
CA HIS A 101 -12.98 4.92 -4.89
C HIS A 101 -12.36 3.77 -4.08
N SER A 102 -11.02 3.72 -3.97
CA SER A 102 -10.30 2.71 -3.20
C SER A 102 -10.69 2.74 -1.71
N ALA A 103 -10.81 3.94 -1.12
CA ALA A 103 -11.29 4.10 0.25
C ALA A 103 -12.72 3.56 0.42
N ASN A 104 -13.63 3.89 -0.51
CA ASN A 104 -15.01 3.43 -0.49
C ASN A 104 -15.12 1.90 -0.66
N VAL A 105 -14.31 1.32 -1.54
CA VAL A 105 -14.23 -0.14 -1.73
C VAL A 105 -13.78 -0.81 -0.43
N ALA A 106 -12.72 -0.30 0.21
CA ALA A 106 -12.24 -0.85 1.48
C ALA A 106 -13.33 -0.81 2.57
N LYS A 107 -14.03 0.32 2.74
CA LYS A 107 -15.17 0.45 3.67
C LYS A 107 -16.28 -0.55 3.35
N GLY A 108 -16.63 -0.68 2.07
CA GLY A 108 -17.67 -1.63 1.62
C GLY A 108 -17.33 -3.08 1.92
N TYR A 109 -16.08 -3.50 1.77
CA TYR A 109 -15.63 -4.84 2.15
C TYR A 109 -15.63 -5.06 3.66
N VAL A 110 -15.22 -4.07 4.44
CA VAL A 110 -15.27 -4.12 5.91
C VAL A 110 -16.71 -4.33 6.39
N GLU A 111 -17.67 -3.58 5.86
CA GLU A 111 -19.09 -3.73 6.24
C GLU A 111 -19.63 -5.11 5.84
N ARG A 112 -19.34 -5.60 4.64
CA ARG A 112 -19.77 -6.94 4.21
C ARG A 112 -19.15 -8.05 5.06
N ALA A 113 -17.90 -7.90 5.48
CA ALA A 113 -17.22 -8.90 6.30
C ALA A 113 -17.91 -9.12 7.65
N LYS A 114 -18.55 -8.10 8.22
CA LYS A 114 -19.34 -8.20 9.47
C LYS A 114 -20.54 -9.14 9.35
N HIS A 115 -21.01 -9.39 8.14
CA HIS A 115 -22.18 -10.25 7.84
C HIS A 115 -21.80 -11.61 7.25
N LEU A 116 -20.50 -11.93 7.18
CA LEU A 116 -20.07 -13.25 6.72
C LEU A 116 -20.51 -14.33 7.71
N GLN A 117 -21.49 -15.13 7.28
CA GLN A 117 -21.91 -16.33 8.00
C GLN A 117 -21.22 -17.52 7.33
N GLY A 118 -20.54 -18.36 8.14
CA GLY A 118 -20.01 -19.63 7.65
C GLY A 118 -21.16 -20.53 7.11
N ARG A 119 -20.87 -21.33 6.09
CA ARG A 119 -21.81 -22.42 5.76
C ARG A 119 -21.73 -23.46 6.86
N VAL A 120 -22.87 -23.74 7.49
CA VAL A 120 -23.07 -24.86 8.40
C VAL A 120 -23.24 -26.12 7.56
#